data_6d2056baf247b6f64d91038cd6d71e3c
#
_entry.id   6d2056baf247b6f64d91038cd6d71e3c
#
_cell.length_a   1.000
_cell.length_b   1.000
_cell.length_c   1.000
_cell.angle_alpha   90.00
_cell.angle_beta   90.00
_cell.angle_gamma   90.00
#
_symmetry.space_group_name_H-M   'P 1'
#
loop_
_entity.id
_entity.type
_entity.pdbx_description
1 polymer ?
#
loop_
_entity_poly.entity_id
_entity_poly.type
_entity_poly.pdbx_seq_one_letter_code
_entity_poly.pdbx_strand_id
1 'polypeptide(L)'
;LDDIVSFQGGYAYKSNTYVNQSDWQVIRIGNVKNDNLILDIQPVFVEDVIGKTTEKYLLKKDDILFTMTGTKGKRDYFYTAKVPSIKKNLLLNQRVGCLRCFSSEINIDFLCLVLKGEYVLDAIFSTETGNVSQGNIGSESTLNLNIAIPPLTEQHRIVVEIEKWFALIDQIEQGKSDLQSTIKQTKSKILDLAIHGKL
;
A
#
# COMPACT_ATOMS: atom_id res chain seq x y z
N LEU A 1 6.09 12.47 -13.49
CA LEU A 1 5.00 11.48 -13.47
C LEU A 1 3.77 11.92 -14.26
N ASP A 2 3.45 13.18 -14.34
CA ASP A 2 2.26 13.72 -15.03
C ASP A 2 2.16 13.35 -16.52
N ASP A 3 3.27 12.97 -17.16
CA ASP A 3 3.28 12.49 -18.55
C ASP A 3 2.67 11.09 -18.73
N ILE A 4 2.51 10.32 -17.64
CA ILE A 4 2.11 8.90 -17.70
C ILE A 4 0.94 8.53 -16.79
N VAL A 5 0.62 9.35 -15.79
CA VAL A 5 -0.47 9.11 -14.86
C VAL A 5 -1.34 10.36 -14.68
N SER A 6 -2.60 10.15 -14.39
CA SER A 6 -3.49 11.18 -13.85
C SER A 6 -3.64 10.99 -12.34
N PHE A 7 -3.71 12.10 -11.60
CA PHE A 7 -4.00 12.08 -10.17
C PHE A 7 -5.49 12.26 -9.91
N GLN A 8 -6.02 11.44 -9.00
CA GLN A 8 -7.36 11.60 -8.45
C GLN A 8 -7.27 11.71 -6.93
N GLY A 9 -7.73 12.83 -6.38
CA GLY A 9 -7.96 12.97 -4.94
C GLY A 9 -9.27 12.34 -4.51
N GLY A 10 -9.34 11.88 -3.25
CA GLY A 10 -10.54 11.25 -2.72
C GLY A 10 -11.56 12.23 -2.12
N TYR A 11 -12.71 11.69 -1.71
CA TYR A 11 -13.81 12.44 -1.13
C TYR A 11 -13.74 12.43 0.42
N ALA A 12 -14.19 13.54 1.03
CA ALA A 12 -14.27 13.71 2.49
C ALA A 12 -15.54 13.07 3.05
N TYR A 13 -15.57 11.75 3.18
CA TYR A 13 -16.72 11.06 3.77
C TYR A 13 -16.86 11.42 5.24
N LYS A 14 -18.09 11.80 5.65
CA LYS A 14 -18.39 12.17 7.04
C LYS A 14 -18.67 10.91 7.86
N SER A 15 -18.11 10.83 9.07
CA SER A 15 -18.26 9.65 9.93
C SER A 15 -19.71 9.32 10.33
N ASN A 16 -20.58 10.33 10.37
CA ASN A 16 -22.00 10.14 10.66
C ASN A 16 -22.80 9.51 9.50
N THR A 17 -22.18 9.32 8.33
CA THR A 17 -22.78 8.66 7.17
C THR A 17 -22.28 7.22 7.00
N TYR A 18 -21.48 6.74 7.95
CA TYR A 18 -20.94 5.39 7.89
C TYR A 18 -21.98 4.37 8.35
N VAL A 19 -22.01 3.23 7.66
CA VAL A 19 -22.84 2.07 7.96
C VAL A 19 -21.97 0.85 8.20
N ASN A 20 -22.54 -0.16 8.88
CA ASN A 20 -21.78 -1.37 9.24
C ASN A 20 -21.47 -2.26 8.02
N GLN A 21 -22.34 -2.23 6.99
CA GLN A 21 -22.17 -3.06 5.80
C GLN A 21 -22.91 -2.43 4.61
N SER A 22 -22.27 -2.44 3.44
CA SER A 22 -22.87 -2.16 2.13
C SER A 22 -21.94 -2.65 1.02
N ASP A 23 -22.35 -2.50 -0.24
CA ASP A 23 -21.51 -2.79 -1.41
C ASP A 23 -20.46 -1.69 -1.68
N TRP A 24 -20.49 -0.58 -0.93
CA TRP A 24 -19.61 0.58 -1.11
C TRP A 24 -18.67 0.74 0.07
N GLN A 25 -17.42 0.30 -0.09
CA GLN A 25 -16.39 0.41 0.92
C GLN A 25 -15.49 1.64 0.69
N VAL A 26 -15.28 2.44 1.73
CA VAL A 26 -14.39 3.60 1.70
C VAL A 26 -12.97 3.18 2.05
N ILE A 27 -12.02 3.42 1.14
CA ILE A 27 -10.60 3.13 1.32
C ILE A 27 -9.92 4.32 1.99
N ARG A 28 -9.41 4.08 3.20
CA ARG A 28 -8.74 5.06 4.06
C ARG A 28 -7.26 4.75 4.18
N ILE A 29 -6.49 5.67 4.75
CA ILE A 29 -5.03 5.51 4.96
C ILE A 29 -4.66 4.20 5.67
N GLY A 30 -5.46 3.73 6.62
CA GLY A 30 -5.24 2.48 7.34
C GLY A 30 -5.31 1.23 6.45
N ASN A 31 -6.02 1.31 5.33
CA ASN A 31 -6.19 0.21 4.39
C ASN A 31 -5.02 0.08 3.39
N VAL A 32 -4.23 1.15 3.19
CA VAL A 32 -3.12 1.17 2.24
C VAL A 32 -1.82 0.95 2.99
N LYS A 33 -1.14 -0.14 2.69
CA LYS A 33 0.21 -0.48 3.16
C LYS A 33 1.09 -0.72 1.95
N ASN A 34 2.42 -0.69 2.13
CA ASN A 34 3.28 -1.03 1.00
C ASN A 34 2.92 -2.42 0.47
N ASP A 35 2.68 -2.48 -0.85
CA ASP A 35 2.28 -3.66 -1.62
C ASP A 35 0.88 -4.24 -1.31
N ASN A 36 0.20 -3.78 -0.26
CA ASN A 36 -1.02 -4.41 0.20
C ASN A 36 -2.17 -3.42 0.37
N LEU A 37 -3.29 -3.70 -0.27
CA LEU A 37 -4.58 -3.07 0.00
C LEU A 37 -5.38 -3.99 0.94
N ILE A 38 -5.45 -3.62 2.22
CA ILE A 38 -6.05 -4.46 3.26
C ILE A 38 -7.49 -3.98 3.51
N LEU A 39 -8.46 -4.75 3.04
CA LEU A 39 -9.87 -4.35 3.08
C LEU A 39 -10.55 -4.62 4.42
N ASP A 40 -10.04 -5.59 5.19
CA ASP A 40 -10.69 -6.09 6.40
C ASP A 40 -10.23 -5.36 7.69
N ILE A 41 -9.25 -4.45 7.60
CA ILE A 41 -8.81 -3.63 8.74
C ILE A 41 -9.77 -2.46 8.91
N GLN A 42 -10.58 -2.48 9.98
CA GLN A 42 -11.52 -1.44 10.33
C GLN A 42 -12.34 -0.96 9.11
N PRO A 43 -13.03 -1.87 8.40
CA PRO A 43 -13.73 -1.53 7.19
C PRO A 43 -14.80 -0.47 7.46
N VAL A 44 -14.95 0.45 6.52
CA VAL A 44 -15.95 1.52 6.57
C VAL A 44 -16.75 1.48 5.29
N PHE A 45 -18.06 1.54 5.43
CA PHE A 45 -18.99 1.51 4.30
C PHE A 45 -19.88 2.75 4.32
N VAL A 46 -20.46 3.07 3.17
CA VAL A 46 -21.47 4.12 3.02
C VAL A 46 -22.71 3.56 2.33
N GLU A 47 -23.84 4.19 2.54
CA GLU A 47 -25.09 3.80 1.91
C GLU A 47 -25.04 3.93 0.37
N ASP A 48 -25.89 3.18 -0.30
CA ASP A 48 -26.00 3.12 -1.77
C ASP A 48 -26.16 4.51 -2.41
N VAL A 49 -26.95 5.37 -1.77
CA VAL A 49 -27.18 6.75 -2.23
C VAL A 49 -25.87 7.54 -2.24
N ILE A 50 -25.06 7.41 -1.18
CA ILE A 50 -23.77 8.10 -1.08
C ILE A 50 -22.78 7.49 -2.05
N GLY A 51 -22.74 6.16 -2.16
CA GLY A 51 -21.89 5.45 -3.10
C GLY A 51 -22.12 5.93 -4.54
N LYS A 52 -23.38 5.96 -5.00
CA LYS A 52 -23.77 6.42 -6.33
C LYS A 52 -23.48 7.90 -6.57
N THR A 53 -23.72 8.77 -5.59
CA THR A 53 -23.43 10.22 -5.73
C THR A 53 -21.93 10.52 -5.74
N THR A 54 -21.11 9.61 -5.20
CA THR A 54 -19.64 9.73 -5.16
C THR A 54 -18.93 8.77 -6.10
N GLU A 55 -19.63 8.20 -7.07
CA GLU A 55 -19.11 7.21 -8.03
C GLU A 55 -17.87 7.70 -8.80
N LYS A 56 -17.71 9.01 -9.01
CA LYS A 56 -16.50 9.57 -9.61
C LYS A 56 -15.22 9.24 -8.83
N TYR A 57 -15.32 8.86 -7.55
CA TYR A 57 -14.20 8.45 -6.71
C TYR A 57 -14.03 6.92 -6.66
N LEU A 58 -14.73 6.19 -7.51
CA LEU A 58 -14.61 4.75 -7.62
C LEU A 58 -13.22 4.36 -8.11
N LEU A 59 -12.59 3.46 -7.36
CA LEU A 59 -11.31 2.87 -7.72
C LEU A 59 -11.49 1.81 -8.79
N LYS A 60 -10.50 1.71 -9.68
CA LYS A 60 -10.45 0.73 -10.75
C LYS A 60 -9.28 -0.24 -10.52
N LYS A 61 -9.38 -1.41 -11.13
CA LYS A 61 -8.23 -2.32 -11.20
C LYS A 61 -7.01 -1.58 -11.75
N ASP A 62 -5.85 -1.88 -11.20
CA ASP A 62 -4.55 -1.31 -11.55
C ASP A 62 -4.37 0.19 -11.22
N ASP A 63 -5.33 0.84 -10.54
CA ASP A 63 -5.08 2.12 -9.89
C ASP A 63 -3.99 1.95 -8.83
N ILE A 64 -3.07 2.91 -8.74
CA ILE A 64 -2.03 2.93 -7.71
C ILE A 64 -2.46 3.90 -6.62
N LEU A 65 -2.66 3.39 -5.41
CA LEU A 65 -3.00 4.19 -4.25
C LEU A 65 -1.75 4.55 -3.47
N PHE A 66 -1.74 5.74 -2.87
CA PHE A 66 -0.73 6.10 -1.90
C PHE A 66 -1.30 6.93 -0.75
N THR A 67 -0.72 6.78 0.44
CA THR A 67 -1.15 7.55 1.62
C THR A 67 -0.53 8.94 1.58
N MET A 68 -1.36 9.99 1.69
CA MET A 68 -0.94 11.39 1.54
C MET A 68 -0.55 12.05 2.87
N THR A 69 -0.85 11.42 4.00
CA THR A 69 -0.65 12.02 5.33
C THR A 69 -0.09 11.03 6.32
N GLY A 70 0.77 11.51 7.21
CA GLY A 70 1.34 10.75 8.32
C GLY A 70 2.04 11.65 9.32
N THR A 71 3.05 11.14 10.03
CA THR A 71 3.81 11.91 11.03
C THR A 71 4.92 12.69 10.33
N LYS A 72 4.93 14.01 10.50
CA LYS A 72 5.95 14.87 9.90
C LYS A 72 7.38 14.43 10.28
N GLY A 73 8.23 14.30 9.26
CA GLY A 73 9.64 13.93 9.40
C GLY A 73 9.90 12.43 9.69
N LYS A 74 8.86 11.57 9.75
CA LYS A 74 9.04 10.14 10.07
C LYS A 74 8.98 9.19 8.88
N ARG A 75 8.60 9.65 7.70
CA ARG A 75 8.41 8.79 6.51
C ARG A 75 7.53 7.55 6.78
N ASP A 76 6.52 7.70 7.65
CA ASP A 76 5.57 6.65 8.03
C ASP A 76 4.27 6.71 7.19
N TYR A 77 4.36 7.27 6.00
CA TYR A 77 3.30 7.37 5.01
C TYR A 77 3.89 7.39 3.59
N PHE A 78 3.12 7.74 2.55
CA PHE A 78 3.42 7.49 1.15
C PHE A 78 3.51 5.99 0.84
N TYR A 79 2.83 5.17 1.66
CA TYR A 79 2.69 3.73 1.39
C TYR A 79 1.91 3.53 0.10
N THR A 80 2.42 2.69 -0.78
CA THR A 80 1.92 2.52 -2.13
C THR A 80 1.39 1.11 -2.34
N ALA A 81 0.16 1.00 -2.87
CA ALA A 81 -0.47 -0.28 -3.18
C ALA A 81 -1.27 -0.22 -4.48
N LYS A 82 -1.24 -1.31 -5.25
CA LYS A 82 -2.06 -1.47 -6.45
C LYS A 82 -3.46 -2.00 -6.09
N VAL A 83 -4.50 -1.47 -6.73
CA VAL A 83 -5.86 -1.98 -6.60
C VAL A 83 -5.99 -3.29 -7.37
N PRO A 84 -6.30 -4.41 -6.69
CA PRO A 84 -6.45 -5.70 -7.35
C PRO A 84 -7.79 -5.80 -8.12
N SER A 85 -7.96 -6.86 -8.89
CA SER A 85 -9.24 -7.19 -9.52
C SER A 85 -10.21 -7.74 -8.45
N ILE A 86 -11.16 -6.93 -8.03
CA ILE A 86 -12.17 -7.28 -7.03
C ILE A 86 -13.57 -6.85 -7.47
N LYS A 87 -14.59 -7.55 -6.95
CA LYS A 87 -16.00 -7.28 -7.30
C LYS A 87 -16.67 -6.22 -6.40
N LYS A 88 -15.95 -5.66 -5.42
CA LYS A 88 -16.47 -4.64 -4.50
C LYS A 88 -16.31 -3.24 -5.07
N ASN A 89 -17.25 -2.35 -4.76
CA ASN A 89 -17.13 -0.93 -5.06
C ASN A 89 -16.24 -0.26 -4.00
N LEU A 90 -15.02 0.09 -4.39
CA LEU A 90 -14.08 0.77 -3.51
C LEU A 90 -14.07 2.27 -3.80
N LEU A 91 -14.32 3.07 -2.81
CA LEU A 91 -14.38 4.52 -2.88
C LEU A 91 -13.16 5.17 -2.24
N LEU A 92 -12.55 6.13 -2.93
CA LEU A 92 -11.33 6.80 -2.50
C LEU A 92 -11.63 7.88 -1.44
N ASN A 93 -10.96 7.78 -0.27
CA ASN A 93 -11.02 8.80 0.79
C ASN A 93 -9.99 9.92 0.56
N GLN A 94 -10.30 11.15 1.02
CA GLN A 94 -9.50 12.38 0.82
C GLN A 94 -8.03 12.31 1.26
N ARG A 95 -7.65 11.37 2.14
CA ARG A 95 -6.27 11.21 2.63
C ARG A 95 -5.47 10.15 1.88
N VAL A 96 -6.06 9.60 0.83
CA VAL A 96 -5.43 8.65 -0.08
C VAL A 96 -5.43 9.27 -1.47
N GLY A 97 -4.27 9.33 -2.09
CA GLY A 97 -4.12 9.69 -3.50
C GLY A 97 -4.26 8.45 -4.37
N CYS A 98 -4.76 8.65 -5.58
CA CYS A 98 -4.83 7.62 -6.59
C CYS A 98 -4.14 8.11 -7.86
N LEU A 99 -3.18 7.33 -8.35
CA LEU A 99 -2.54 7.51 -9.64
C LEU A 99 -3.15 6.50 -10.61
N ARG A 100 -3.70 7.00 -11.69
CA ARG A 100 -4.25 6.17 -12.77
C ARG A 100 -3.37 6.30 -13.98
N CYS A 101 -2.66 5.22 -14.33
CA CYS A 101 -1.82 5.18 -15.50
C CYS A 101 -2.68 5.18 -16.77
N PHE A 102 -2.31 6.03 -17.73
CA PHE A 102 -2.94 6.10 -19.05
C PHE A 102 -2.01 5.70 -20.19
N SER A 103 -0.72 5.48 -19.89
CA SER A 103 0.27 5.05 -20.87
C SER A 103 0.32 3.52 -20.97
N SER A 104 0.24 2.98 -22.18
CA SER A 104 0.41 1.55 -22.45
C SER A 104 1.87 1.09 -22.38
N GLU A 105 2.82 1.99 -22.31
CA GLU A 105 4.25 1.71 -22.23
C GLU A 105 4.76 1.53 -20.79
N ILE A 106 3.85 1.58 -19.82
CA ILE A 106 4.17 1.46 -18.40
C ILE A 106 3.62 0.16 -17.83
N ASN A 107 4.51 -0.64 -17.25
CA ASN A 107 4.14 -1.75 -16.38
C ASN A 107 3.76 -1.19 -15.00
N ILE A 108 2.54 -1.46 -14.55
CA ILE A 108 2.00 -0.92 -13.28
C ILE A 108 2.78 -1.44 -12.07
N ASP A 109 3.21 -2.71 -12.10
CA ASP A 109 4.00 -3.30 -11.00
C ASP A 109 5.39 -2.67 -10.93
N PHE A 110 6.01 -2.39 -12.09
CA PHE A 110 7.23 -1.61 -12.16
C PHE A 110 7.04 -0.20 -11.55
N LEU A 111 5.97 0.50 -11.91
CA LEU A 111 5.69 1.83 -11.37
C LEU A 111 5.50 1.80 -9.85
N CYS A 112 4.78 0.79 -9.34
CA CYS A 112 4.64 0.58 -7.88
C CYS A 112 6.00 0.38 -7.19
N LEU A 113 6.93 -0.37 -7.80
CA LEU A 113 8.28 -0.58 -7.26
C LEU A 113 9.08 0.73 -7.25
N VAL A 114 9.05 1.48 -8.34
CA VAL A 114 9.75 2.77 -8.48
C VAL A 114 9.29 3.77 -7.43
N LEU A 115 7.98 3.87 -7.18
CA LEU A 115 7.40 4.79 -6.19
C LEU A 115 7.85 4.49 -4.75
N LYS A 116 8.33 3.29 -4.46
CA LYS A 116 8.89 2.88 -3.16
C LYS A 116 10.41 3.00 -3.08
N GLY A 117 11.07 3.33 -4.19
CA GLY A 117 12.52 3.48 -4.24
C GLY A 117 13.01 4.68 -3.42
N GLU A 118 14.14 4.52 -2.71
CA GLU A 118 14.69 5.54 -1.82
C GLU A 118 14.83 6.91 -2.51
N TYR A 119 15.29 6.95 -3.76
CA TYR A 119 15.45 8.22 -4.48
C TYR A 119 14.11 8.95 -4.70
N VAL A 120 13.00 8.21 -4.89
CA VAL A 120 11.65 8.80 -5.01
C VAL A 120 11.17 9.24 -3.64
N LEU A 121 11.40 8.42 -2.60
CA LEU A 121 11.06 8.77 -1.23
C LEU A 121 11.83 10.01 -0.77
N ASP A 122 13.12 10.13 -1.06
CA ASP A 122 13.91 11.34 -0.78
C ASP A 122 13.34 12.57 -1.48
N ALA A 123 13.03 12.44 -2.77
CA ALA A 123 12.48 13.54 -3.55
C ALA A 123 11.11 13.98 -3.02
N ILE A 124 10.21 13.04 -2.77
CA ILE A 124 8.83 13.37 -2.34
C ILE A 124 8.80 13.91 -0.91
N PHE A 125 9.55 13.34 0.03
CA PHE A 125 9.61 13.82 1.40
C PHE A 125 10.34 15.15 1.55
N SER A 126 11.20 15.53 0.60
CA SER A 126 11.77 16.89 0.56
C SER A 126 10.70 17.96 0.33
N THR A 127 9.55 17.61 -0.24
CA THR A 127 8.41 18.50 -0.49
C THR A 127 7.36 18.46 0.63
N GLU A 128 7.64 17.71 1.72
CA GLU A 128 6.70 17.53 2.82
C GLU A 128 6.26 18.88 3.41
N THR A 129 4.95 19.06 3.48
CA THR A 129 4.31 20.21 4.13
C THR A 129 3.62 19.78 5.42
N GLY A 130 2.94 20.69 6.09
CA GLY A 130 2.17 20.39 7.31
C GLY A 130 2.74 21.03 8.56
N ASN A 131 2.11 20.76 9.70
CA ASN A 131 2.46 21.28 11.02
C ASN A 131 3.31 20.27 11.82
N VAL A 132 3.62 20.59 13.08
CA VAL A 132 4.54 19.83 13.95
C VAL A 132 4.18 18.33 14.07
N SER A 133 2.89 17.97 14.00
CA SER A 133 2.42 16.60 14.24
C SER A 133 1.92 15.86 12.99
N GLN A 134 1.65 16.59 11.91
CA GLN A 134 1.10 16.00 10.70
C GLN A 134 1.87 16.45 9.46
N GLY A 135 2.49 15.50 8.76
CA GLY A 135 3.06 15.67 7.44
C GLY A 135 2.04 15.42 6.34
N ASN A 136 2.17 16.15 5.23
CA ASN A 136 1.32 15.98 4.06
C ASN A 136 2.17 16.04 2.79
N ILE A 137 1.85 15.18 1.83
CA ILE A 137 2.36 15.21 0.47
C ILE A 137 1.24 15.63 -0.47
N GLY A 138 1.48 16.66 -1.26
CA GLY A 138 0.52 17.18 -2.22
C GLY A 138 0.48 16.42 -3.53
N SER A 139 -0.63 16.55 -4.26
CA SER A 139 -0.76 15.98 -5.61
C SER A 139 0.25 16.56 -6.60
N GLU A 140 0.49 17.87 -6.57
CA GLU A 140 1.45 18.55 -7.42
C GLU A 140 2.87 18.03 -7.21
N SER A 141 3.31 17.91 -5.96
CA SER A 141 4.62 17.33 -5.62
C SER A 141 4.75 15.89 -6.14
N THR A 142 3.67 15.10 -6.07
CA THR A 142 3.67 13.72 -6.57
C THR A 142 3.75 13.67 -8.10
N LEU A 143 2.99 14.50 -8.79
CA LEU A 143 3.00 14.54 -10.26
C LEU A 143 4.33 15.07 -10.82
N ASN A 144 4.98 15.99 -10.12
CA ASN A 144 6.28 16.57 -10.50
C ASN A 144 7.47 15.62 -10.23
N LEU A 145 7.27 14.42 -9.69
CA LEU A 145 8.34 13.45 -9.53
C LEU A 145 8.95 13.05 -10.88
N ASN A 146 10.27 13.15 -10.96
CA ASN A 146 11.03 12.64 -12.10
C ASN A 146 11.42 11.19 -11.83
N ILE A 147 10.98 10.28 -12.69
CA ILE A 147 11.31 8.86 -12.61
C ILE A 147 11.97 8.38 -13.90
N ALA A 148 12.92 7.46 -13.77
CA ALA A 148 13.53 6.81 -14.91
C ALA A 148 12.61 5.68 -15.42
N ILE A 149 12.28 5.73 -16.70
CA ILE A 149 11.40 4.74 -17.36
C ILE A 149 12.20 4.02 -18.44
N PRO A 150 12.68 2.81 -18.19
CA PRO A 150 13.31 1.99 -19.23
C PRO A 150 12.27 1.45 -20.22
N PRO A 151 12.67 0.87 -21.35
CA PRO A 151 11.75 0.21 -22.27
C PRO A 151 10.88 -0.85 -21.56
N LEU A 152 9.65 -1.08 -22.02
CA LEU A 152 8.67 -1.95 -21.37
C LEU A 152 9.20 -3.37 -21.09
N THR A 153 9.99 -3.93 -21.99
CA THR A 153 10.64 -5.23 -21.82
C THR A 153 11.58 -5.26 -20.61
N GLU A 154 12.29 -4.17 -20.38
CA GLU A 154 13.20 -4.04 -19.24
C GLU A 154 12.40 -3.82 -17.93
N GLN A 155 11.29 -3.07 -17.96
CA GLN A 155 10.39 -2.96 -16.82
C GLN A 155 9.90 -4.34 -16.38
N HIS A 156 9.45 -5.18 -17.31
CA HIS A 156 9.01 -6.54 -17.02
C HIS A 156 10.15 -7.38 -16.42
N ARG A 157 11.36 -7.29 -16.99
CA ARG A 157 12.52 -8.01 -16.47
C ARG A 157 12.86 -7.62 -15.04
N ILE A 158 12.79 -6.31 -14.72
CA ILE A 158 13.04 -5.79 -13.38
C ILE A 158 12.00 -6.32 -12.39
N VAL A 159 10.70 -6.27 -12.74
CA VAL A 159 9.62 -6.79 -11.88
C VAL A 159 9.86 -8.28 -11.56
N VAL A 160 10.05 -9.10 -12.57
CA VAL A 160 10.27 -10.55 -12.39
C VAL A 160 11.49 -10.83 -11.51
N GLU A 161 12.57 -10.08 -11.69
CA GLU A 161 13.78 -10.28 -10.89
C GLU A 161 13.58 -9.88 -9.42
N ILE A 162 12.90 -8.76 -9.15
CA ILE A 162 12.59 -8.32 -7.79
C ILE A 162 11.64 -9.30 -7.10
N GLU A 163 10.61 -9.80 -7.80
CA GLU A 163 9.70 -10.82 -7.26
C GLU A 163 10.43 -12.09 -6.82
N LYS A 164 11.43 -12.55 -7.60
CA LYS A 164 12.27 -13.69 -7.20
C LYS A 164 13.03 -13.40 -5.90
N TRP A 165 13.61 -12.22 -5.78
CA TRP A 165 14.33 -11.85 -4.56
C TRP A 165 13.42 -11.77 -3.35
N PHE A 166 12.23 -11.20 -3.49
CA PHE A 166 11.24 -11.18 -2.40
C PHE A 166 10.80 -12.58 -2.01
N ALA A 167 10.53 -13.47 -2.99
CA ALA A 167 10.18 -14.85 -2.69
C ALA A 167 11.30 -15.59 -1.93
N LEU A 168 12.58 -15.32 -2.23
CA LEU A 168 13.72 -15.87 -1.49
C LEU A 168 13.80 -15.32 -0.06
N ILE A 169 13.54 -14.01 0.12
CA ILE A 169 13.50 -13.38 1.45
C ILE A 169 12.38 -14.01 2.29
N ASP A 170 11.19 -14.18 1.73
CA ASP A 170 10.06 -14.81 2.42
C ASP A 170 10.38 -16.24 2.86
N GLN A 171 11.06 -17.03 2.00
CA GLN A 171 11.52 -18.37 2.34
C GLN A 171 12.52 -18.37 3.52
N ILE A 172 13.45 -17.42 3.53
CA ILE A 172 14.42 -17.27 4.62
C ILE A 172 13.72 -16.89 5.93
N GLU A 173 12.77 -15.95 5.87
CA GLU A 173 12.00 -15.52 7.04
C GLU A 173 11.14 -16.66 7.60
N GLN A 174 10.49 -17.44 6.73
CA GLN A 174 9.75 -18.62 7.15
C GLN A 174 10.66 -19.66 7.81
N GLY A 175 11.79 -19.98 7.20
CA GLY A 175 12.78 -20.92 7.77
C GLY A 175 13.31 -20.45 9.14
N LYS A 176 13.52 -19.14 9.32
CA LYS A 176 13.91 -18.56 10.60
C LYS A 176 12.81 -18.73 11.66
N SER A 177 11.55 -18.51 11.30
CA SER A 177 10.39 -18.69 12.19
C SER A 177 10.25 -20.15 12.62
N ASP A 178 10.39 -21.09 11.68
CA ASP A 178 10.30 -22.53 11.93
C ASP A 178 11.44 -23.00 12.86
N LEU A 179 12.66 -22.50 12.64
CA LEU A 179 13.80 -22.78 13.51
C LEU A 179 13.58 -22.26 14.95
N GLN A 180 13.06 -21.04 15.09
CA GLN A 180 12.74 -20.49 16.41
C GLN A 180 11.68 -21.34 17.15
N SER A 181 10.65 -21.78 16.44
CA SER A 181 9.61 -22.67 16.96
C SER A 181 10.20 -24.01 17.42
N THR A 182 11.05 -24.63 16.59
CA THR A 182 11.73 -25.90 16.90
C THR A 182 12.64 -25.76 18.11
N ILE A 183 13.42 -24.69 18.23
CA ILE A 183 14.25 -24.43 19.40
C ILE A 183 13.40 -24.32 20.66
N LYS A 184 12.27 -23.59 20.61
CA LYS A 184 11.37 -23.44 21.76
C LYS A 184 10.80 -24.79 22.20
N GLN A 185 10.33 -25.60 21.25
CA GLN A 185 9.81 -26.95 21.52
C GLN A 185 10.88 -27.87 22.11
N THR A 186 12.08 -27.85 21.56
CA THR A 186 13.21 -28.66 22.05
C THR A 186 13.60 -28.27 23.48
N LYS A 187 13.70 -26.97 23.80
CA LYS A 187 13.96 -26.50 25.16
C LYS A 187 12.88 -26.98 26.14
N SER A 188 11.60 -26.87 25.76
CA SER A 188 10.50 -27.37 26.60
C SER A 188 10.60 -28.86 26.84
N LYS A 189 10.90 -29.66 25.82
CA LYS A 189 11.05 -31.11 25.94
C LYS A 189 12.24 -31.52 26.80
N ILE A 190 13.40 -30.83 26.69
CA ILE A 190 14.55 -31.07 27.54
C ILE A 190 14.20 -30.79 29.00
N LEU A 191 13.52 -29.67 29.28
CA LEU A 191 13.09 -29.31 30.63
C LEU A 191 12.12 -30.37 31.21
N ASP A 192 11.15 -30.81 30.41
CA ASP A 192 10.21 -31.86 30.82
C ASP A 192 10.93 -33.19 31.17
N LEU A 193 11.87 -33.61 30.32
CA LEU A 193 12.68 -34.80 30.58
C LEU A 193 13.52 -34.66 31.86
N ALA A 194 14.10 -33.48 32.11
CA ALA A 194 14.87 -33.20 33.32
C ALA A 194 14.02 -33.30 34.60
N ILE A 195 12.84 -32.67 34.59
CA ILE A 195 11.90 -32.68 35.72
C ILE A 195 11.45 -34.11 36.06
N HIS A 196 11.28 -34.96 35.04
CA HIS A 196 10.86 -36.34 35.22
C HIS A 196 12.02 -37.32 35.42
N GLY A 197 13.26 -36.85 35.58
CA GLY A 197 14.45 -37.69 35.80
C GLY A 197 14.77 -38.63 34.62
N LYS A 198 14.48 -38.18 33.39
CA LYS A 198 14.68 -38.95 32.17
C LYS A 198 15.78 -38.39 31.26
N LEU A 199 16.60 -37.45 31.78
CA LEU A 199 17.82 -36.96 31.15
C LEU A 199 19.00 -37.84 31.56
#